data_0cef66bbcf7a56c3222d5194d68c675a
#
_entry.id   0cef66bbcf7a56c3222d5194d68c675a
#
_cell.length_a   1.000
_cell.length_b   1.000
_cell.length_c   1.000
_cell.angle_alpha   90.00
_cell.angle_beta   90.00
_cell.angle_gamma   90.00
#
_symmetry.space_group_name_H-M   'P 1'
#
loop_
_entity.id
_entity.type
_entity.pdbx_description
1 polymer ?
#
loop_
_entity_poly.entity_id
_entity_poly.type
_entity_poly.pdbx_seq_one_letter_code
_entity_poly.pdbx_strand_id
1 'polypeptide(L)'
;MALTRGSFGGYEFDRMVVLFSMVDGEKEISCAVSTSAMDDLEKAERIKPDQREVQFMRLRDQIEKRAAEKFVAREFEGTPPGIILRSLDFRKGQIASSHMELLR
;
A
#
# COMPACT_ATOMS: atom_id res chain seq x y z
N MET A 1 12.14 -3.09 14.44
CA MET A 1 12.63 -3.19 13.08
C MET A 1 11.66 -2.49 12.17
N ALA A 2 12.14 -1.58 11.41
CA ALA A 2 11.28 -0.84 10.50
C ALA A 2 11.65 -1.16 9.07
N LEU A 3 10.65 -1.23 8.21
CA LEU A 3 10.90 -1.31 6.79
C LEU A 3 11.37 0.05 6.28
N THR A 4 12.29 0.01 5.36
CA THR A 4 12.75 1.22 4.70
C THR A 4 12.37 1.15 3.24
N ARG A 5 12.49 2.31 2.58
CA ARG A 5 12.09 2.42 1.19
C ARG A 5 12.92 1.54 0.28
N GLY A 6 12.25 0.83 -0.61
CA GLY A 6 12.92 0.05 -1.63
C GLY A 6 12.71 0.67 -2.99
N SER A 7 12.32 -0.14 -3.96
CA SER A 7 12.24 0.27 -5.35
C SER A 7 10.80 0.38 -5.83
N PHE A 8 10.60 1.19 -6.84
CA PHE A 8 9.33 1.24 -7.56
C PHE A 8 9.34 0.14 -8.61
N GLY A 9 8.28 -0.67 -8.65
CA GLY A 9 8.23 -1.82 -9.54
C GLY A 9 7.35 -1.67 -10.76
N GLY A 10 6.52 -0.64 -10.78
CA GLY A 10 5.69 -0.38 -11.95
C GLY A 10 4.23 -0.74 -11.77
N TYR A 11 3.44 -0.30 -12.72
CA TYR A 11 2.01 -0.55 -12.72
C TYR A 11 1.71 -1.86 -13.43
N GLU A 12 0.93 -2.70 -12.81
CA GLU A 12 0.51 -3.96 -13.40
C GLU A 12 -0.98 -3.87 -13.74
N PHE A 13 -1.27 -3.79 -15.02
CA PHE A 13 -2.62 -3.54 -15.48
C PHE A 13 -3.56 -4.68 -15.16
N ASP A 14 -3.10 -5.92 -15.33
CA ASP A 14 -3.98 -7.07 -15.16
C ASP A 14 -4.59 -7.16 -13.78
N ARG A 15 -3.79 -6.85 -12.77
CA ARG A 15 -4.28 -6.89 -11.39
C ARG A 15 -4.63 -5.52 -10.85
N MET A 16 -4.39 -4.49 -11.65
CA MET A 16 -4.66 -3.11 -11.28
C MET A 16 -4.00 -2.72 -9.97
N VAL A 17 -2.70 -2.98 -9.91
CA VAL A 17 -1.89 -2.63 -8.75
C VAL A 17 -0.61 -1.98 -9.22
N VAL A 18 -0.01 -1.21 -8.32
CA VAL A 18 1.34 -0.70 -8.52
C VAL A 18 2.26 -1.53 -7.63
N LEU A 19 3.31 -2.05 -8.24
CA LEU A 19 4.27 -2.88 -7.54
C LEU A 19 5.41 -2.02 -7.00
N PHE A 20 5.84 -2.32 -5.80
CA PHE A 20 6.99 -1.64 -5.20
C PHE A 20 7.61 -2.59 -4.19
N SER A 21 8.73 -2.19 -3.63
CA SER A 21 9.34 -3.01 -2.60
C SER A 21 9.72 -2.14 -1.42
N MET A 22 9.82 -2.79 -0.28
CA MET A 22 10.38 -2.21 0.93
C MET A 22 11.54 -3.10 1.35
N VAL A 23 12.39 -2.60 2.22
CA VAL A 23 13.59 -3.33 2.61
C VAL A 23 13.62 -3.53 4.11
N ASP A 24 13.87 -4.76 4.52
CA ASP A 24 14.07 -5.13 5.91
C ASP A 24 15.52 -5.57 6.04
N GLY A 25 16.38 -4.64 6.43
CA GLY A 25 17.79 -4.92 6.47
C GLY A 25 18.33 -5.21 5.07
N GLU A 26 18.69 -6.44 4.82
CA GLU A 26 19.20 -6.83 3.50
C GLU A 26 18.15 -7.55 2.67
N LYS A 27 16.94 -7.69 3.22
CA LYS A 27 15.91 -8.46 2.57
C LYS A 27 14.89 -7.55 1.92
N GLU A 28 14.64 -7.80 0.65
CA GLU A 28 13.64 -7.03 -0.08
C GLU A 28 12.28 -7.68 0.05
N ILE A 29 11.30 -6.89 0.40
CA ILE A 29 9.92 -7.34 0.58
C ILE A 29 9.07 -6.80 -0.56
N SER A 30 8.50 -7.69 -1.34
CA SER A 30 7.65 -7.29 -2.46
C SER A 30 6.30 -6.81 -1.96
N CYS A 31 5.87 -5.66 -2.47
CA CYS A 31 4.61 -5.05 -2.06
C CYS A 31 3.81 -4.63 -3.28
N ALA A 32 2.52 -4.44 -3.07
CA ALA A 32 1.64 -3.90 -4.09
C ALA A 32 0.59 -3.02 -3.44
N VAL A 33 0.15 -2.00 -4.16
CA VAL A 33 -0.97 -1.17 -3.72
C VAL A 33 -1.96 -1.11 -4.87
N SER A 34 -3.25 -1.30 -4.56
CA SER A 34 -4.26 -1.30 -5.60
C SER A 34 -4.49 0.12 -6.12
N THR A 35 -4.87 0.21 -7.39
CA THR A 35 -5.18 1.52 -7.96
C THR A 35 -6.40 2.11 -7.27
N SER A 36 -7.35 1.27 -6.86
CA SER A 36 -8.51 1.76 -6.11
C SER A 36 -8.10 2.42 -4.81
N ALA A 37 -7.11 1.85 -4.12
CA ALA A 37 -6.64 2.43 -2.87
C ALA A 37 -6.04 3.81 -3.11
N MET A 38 -5.24 3.94 -4.17
CA MET A 38 -4.62 5.22 -4.48
C MET A 38 -5.68 6.25 -4.85
N ASP A 39 -6.65 5.83 -5.65
CA ASP A 39 -7.72 6.75 -6.05
C ASP A 39 -8.53 7.22 -4.83
N ASP A 40 -8.80 6.30 -3.91
CA ASP A 40 -9.52 6.67 -2.69
C ASP A 40 -8.74 7.67 -1.86
N LEU A 41 -7.44 7.49 -1.75
CA LEU A 41 -6.62 8.38 -0.94
C LEU A 41 -6.61 9.80 -1.50
N GLU A 42 -6.67 9.93 -2.81
CA GLU A 42 -6.65 11.24 -3.46
C GLU A 42 -8.04 11.72 -3.84
N LYS A 43 -9.05 10.86 -3.69
CA LYS A 43 -10.39 11.14 -4.18
C LYS A 43 -10.34 11.50 -5.65
N ALA A 44 -9.55 10.72 -6.39
CA ALA A 44 -9.32 10.95 -7.80
C ALA A 44 -10.15 10.01 -8.64
N GLU A 45 -10.40 10.42 -9.87
CA GLU A 45 -11.11 9.60 -10.83
C GLU A 45 -10.41 9.68 -12.18
N ARG A 46 -10.57 8.60 -12.94
CA ARG A 46 -10.12 8.59 -14.34
C ARG A 46 -8.62 8.80 -14.48
N ILE A 47 -7.87 8.22 -13.56
CA ILE A 47 -6.42 8.26 -13.66
C ILE A 47 -6.00 7.28 -14.76
N LYS A 48 -5.18 7.75 -15.67
CA LYS A 48 -4.73 6.92 -16.78
C LYS A 48 -3.53 6.06 -16.38
N PRO A 49 -3.35 4.94 -17.07
CA PRO A 49 -2.23 4.04 -16.72
C PRO A 49 -0.86 4.74 -16.69
N ASP A 50 -0.63 5.67 -17.61
CA ASP A 50 0.66 6.35 -17.66
C ASP A 50 0.81 7.39 -16.56
N GLN A 51 -0.22 7.62 -15.77
CA GLN A 51 -0.17 8.54 -14.64
C GLN A 51 0.00 7.82 -13.31
N ARG A 52 0.01 6.49 -13.33
CA ARG A 52 0.04 5.74 -12.07
C ARG A 52 1.36 5.91 -11.31
N GLU A 53 2.45 6.01 -12.02
CA GLU A 53 3.73 6.21 -11.33
C GLU A 53 3.75 7.53 -10.59
N VAL A 54 3.32 8.60 -11.24
CA VAL A 54 3.28 9.92 -10.61
C VAL A 54 2.32 9.90 -9.43
N GLN A 55 1.17 9.26 -9.59
CA GLN A 55 0.22 9.14 -8.49
C GLN A 55 0.84 8.40 -7.31
N PHE A 56 1.53 7.29 -7.58
CA PHE A 56 2.19 6.55 -6.53
C PHE A 56 3.22 7.43 -5.80
N MET A 57 3.98 8.20 -6.57
CA MET A 57 5.02 9.04 -5.96
C MET A 57 4.41 10.10 -5.04
N ARG A 58 3.25 10.65 -5.41
CA ARG A 58 2.58 11.61 -4.54
C ARG A 58 2.11 10.99 -3.23
N LEU A 59 1.74 9.72 -3.27
CA LEU A 59 1.16 9.03 -2.11
C LEU A 59 2.15 8.14 -1.40
N ARG A 60 3.40 8.14 -1.86
CA ARG A 60 4.37 7.14 -1.45
C ARG A 60 4.55 7.06 0.06
N ASP A 61 4.63 8.20 0.72
CA ASP A 61 4.84 8.18 2.16
C ASP A 61 3.69 7.49 2.89
N GLN A 62 2.46 7.76 2.49
CA GLN A 62 1.30 7.13 3.09
C GLN A 62 1.27 5.64 2.80
N ILE A 63 1.60 5.28 1.56
CA ILE A 63 1.58 3.89 1.14
C ILE A 63 2.65 3.10 1.89
N GLU A 64 3.85 3.65 1.98
CA GLU A 64 4.94 2.96 2.65
C GLU A 64 4.69 2.84 4.15
N LYS A 65 4.08 3.86 4.75
CA LYS A 65 3.76 3.80 6.16
C LYS A 65 2.81 2.65 6.44
N ARG A 66 1.78 2.51 5.60
CA ARG A 66 0.82 1.43 5.81
C ARG A 66 1.44 0.06 5.55
N ALA A 67 2.32 -0.03 4.55
CA ALA A 67 3.02 -1.29 4.29
C ALA A 67 3.86 -1.69 5.50
N ALA A 68 4.54 -0.73 6.11
CA ALA A 68 5.33 -1.02 7.29
C ALA A 68 4.46 -1.47 8.45
N GLU A 69 3.28 -0.91 8.59
CA GLU A 69 2.36 -1.33 9.65
C GLU A 69 1.90 -2.78 9.43
N LYS A 70 1.60 -3.14 8.19
CA LYS A 70 1.21 -4.51 7.90
C LYS A 70 2.36 -5.48 8.11
N PHE A 71 3.56 -5.02 7.81
CA PHE A 71 4.75 -5.86 8.04
C PHE A 71 4.91 -6.18 9.52
N VAL A 72 4.79 -5.17 10.37
CA VAL A 72 4.91 -5.36 11.82
C VAL A 72 3.78 -6.26 12.32
N ALA A 73 2.59 -6.10 11.78
CA ALA A 73 1.44 -6.90 12.16
C ALA A 73 1.47 -8.29 11.54
N ARG A 74 2.45 -8.56 10.68
CA ARG A 74 2.60 -9.85 10.01
C ARG A 74 1.40 -10.20 9.13
N GLU A 75 0.84 -9.20 8.49
CA GLU A 75 -0.28 -9.40 7.60
C GLU A 75 0.22 -9.62 6.18
N PHE A 76 0.76 -10.79 5.95
CA PHE A 76 1.31 -11.16 4.67
C PHE A 76 0.28 -11.94 3.85
N GLU A 77 0.42 -11.86 2.53
CA GLU A 77 -0.47 -12.59 1.64
C GLU A 77 0.37 -13.39 0.67
N GLY A 78 0.08 -14.66 0.58
CA GLY A 78 0.62 -15.55 -0.40
C GLY A 78 2.08 -15.36 -0.76
N THR A 79 2.37 -15.70 -1.99
CA THR A 79 3.68 -15.48 -2.58
C THR A 79 3.67 -14.13 -3.26
N PRO A 80 4.82 -13.65 -3.71
CA PRO A 80 4.93 -12.24 -4.13
C PRO A 80 3.72 -11.74 -4.89
N PRO A 81 3.29 -10.53 -4.57
CA PRO A 81 3.83 -9.69 -3.50
C PRO A 81 3.39 -10.18 -2.12
N GLY A 82 4.27 -10.00 -1.13
CA GLY A 82 3.96 -10.46 0.23
C GLY A 82 3.05 -9.51 1.00
N ILE A 83 3.03 -8.25 0.62
CA ILE A 83 2.17 -7.25 1.26
C ILE A 83 1.34 -6.59 0.18
N ILE A 84 0.03 -6.62 0.34
CA ILE A 84 -0.88 -6.00 -0.63
C ILE A 84 -1.74 -4.99 0.11
N LEU A 85 -1.73 -3.77 -0.38
CA LEU A 85 -2.53 -2.69 0.21
C LEU A 85 -3.74 -2.44 -0.67
N ARG A 86 -4.91 -2.50 -0.05
CA ARG A 86 -6.17 -2.25 -0.74
C ARG A 86 -6.87 -1.08 -0.08
N SER A 87 -7.93 -0.62 -0.68
CA SER A 87 -8.70 0.49 -0.12
C SER A 87 -9.04 0.24 1.34
N LEU A 88 -9.45 -0.97 1.65
CA LEU A 88 -9.85 -1.32 3.00
C LEU A 88 -8.71 -1.12 4.01
N ASP A 89 -7.47 -1.34 3.59
CA ASP A 89 -6.35 -1.20 4.51
C ASP A 89 -6.22 0.22 5.03
N PHE A 90 -6.49 1.20 4.18
CA PHE A 90 -6.38 2.59 4.60
C PHE A 90 -7.59 3.02 5.41
N ARG A 91 -8.77 2.59 5.00
CA ARG A 91 -9.99 2.89 5.76
C ARG A 91 -10.00 2.16 7.09
N LYS A 92 -9.49 0.94 7.09
CA LYS A 92 -9.47 0.11 8.29
C LYS A 92 -8.66 0.76 9.40
N GLY A 93 -7.54 1.39 9.02
CA GLY A 93 -6.73 2.07 10.02
C GLY A 93 -7.49 3.18 10.71
N GLN A 94 -8.26 3.94 9.96
CA GLN A 94 -9.05 5.03 10.52
C GLN A 94 -10.23 4.51 11.30
N ILE A 95 -10.91 3.52 10.73
CA ILE A 95 -12.09 2.96 11.35
C ILE A 95 -11.73 2.26 12.64
N ALA A 96 -10.59 1.61 12.67
CA ALA A 96 -10.18 0.91 13.87
C ALA A 96 -10.08 1.84 15.06
N SER A 97 -9.55 3.02 14.83
CA SER A 97 -9.42 4.00 15.92
C SER A 97 -10.79 4.39 16.47
N SER A 98 -11.68 4.81 15.62
CA SER A 98 -12.97 5.27 16.08
C SER A 98 -13.87 4.11 16.47
N HIS A 99 -13.74 2.99 15.77
CA HIS A 99 -14.58 1.85 16.05
C HIS A 99 -14.34 1.29 17.45
N MET A 100 -13.08 1.26 17.84
CA MET A 100 -12.75 0.76 19.15
C MET A 100 -13.37 1.62 20.24
N GLU A 101 -13.50 2.88 19.99
CA GLU A 101 -14.15 3.76 20.93
C GLU A 101 -15.63 3.49 21.02
N LEU A 102 -16.24 3.17 19.90
CA LEU A 102 -17.66 2.91 19.86
C LEU A 102 -18.06 1.62 20.56
N LEU A 103 -17.13 0.70 20.60
CA LEU A 103 -17.43 -0.60 21.20
C LEU A 103 -17.31 -0.60 22.71
N ARG A 104 -16.89 0.49 23.29
CA ARG A 104 -16.81 0.55 24.74
C ARG A 104 -18.15 0.67 25.38
#